data_6fdfd544d00c94a1ac0a5e458f8a3fde
#
_entry.id   6fdfd544d00c94a1ac0a5e458f8a3fde
#
_cell.length_a   1.000
_cell.length_b   1.000
_cell.length_c   1.000
_cell.angle_alpha   90.00
_cell.angle_beta   90.00
_cell.angle_gamma   90.00
#
_symmetry.space_group_name_H-M   'P 1'
#
loop_
_entity.id
_entity.type
_entity.pdbx_description
1 polymer ?
#
loop_
_entity_poly.entity_id
_entity_poly.type
_entity_poly.pdbx_seq_one_letter_code
_entity_poly.pdbx_strand_id
1 'polypeptide(L)'
;MIRLFLLLLFCLNVSANSHFELSEKLNKMKSLTGDFKQKVTDQNGAILQEVSGQFFFKKPNLFKWDYLKPLKSQLISDGELLYLYDPDLKQVVISQLKKIGGVSPAMLLVTKDIESLFKITRIRDKEIDWFKAVPHDPEKANFKEVFINFSHDRLKFMTIIDGFDNKTEIQFININQNIKINDAFFLFNTPDGIDVIKN
;
A
#
# COMPACT_ATOMS: atom_id res chain seq x y z
N MET A 1 -6.95 48.20 40.67
CA MET A 1 -7.64 46.90 40.33
C MET A 1 -7.25 46.54 38.92
N ILE A 2 -6.25 45.67 38.76
CA ILE A 2 -5.73 45.18 37.45
C ILE A 2 -6.39 43.85 37.19
N ARG A 3 -7.29 43.79 36.17
CA ARG A 3 -7.89 42.52 35.70
C ARG A 3 -6.88 41.82 34.79
N LEU A 4 -6.31 40.72 35.28
CA LEU A 4 -5.47 39.78 34.51
C LEU A 4 -6.39 38.94 33.59
N PHE A 5 -6.32 39.16 32.29
CA PHE A 5 -7.03 38.39 31.28
C PHE A 5 -6.17 37.15 30.95
N LEU A 6 -6.59 35.99 31.46
CA LEU A 6 -5.94 34.71 31.19
C LEU A 6 -6.35 34.24 29.78
N LEU A 7 -5.43 34.38 28.81
CA LEU A 7 -5.60 33.84 27.46
C LEU A 7 -5.35 32.33 27.51
N LEU A 8 -6.43 31.54 27.50
CA LEU A 8 -6.37 30.08 27.32
C LEU A 8 -6.01 29.80 25.86
N LEU A 9 -4.77 29.42 25.57
CA LEU A 9 -4.38 28.89 24.28
C LEU A 9 -5.02 27.51 24.10
N PHE A 10 -6.04 27.44 23.28
CA PHE A 10 -6.64 26.17 22.81
C PHE A 10 -5.71 25.57 21.77
N CYS A 11 -4.84 24.63 22.17
CA CYS A 11 -4.12 23.78 21.24
C CYS A 11 -5.12 22.83 20.56
N LEU A 12 -5.64 23.24 19.39
CA LEU A 12 -6.47 22.40 18.55
C LEU A 12 -5.64 21.20 18.06
N ASN A 13 -6.13 20.02 18.38
CA ASN A 13 -5.58 18.75 17.93
C ASN A 13 -5.63 18.63 16.40
N VAL A 14 -4.48 18.84 15.73
CA VAL A 14 -4.31 18.73 14.28
C VAL A 14 -4.42 17.28 13.78
N SER A 15 -4.42 16.30 14.70
CA SER A 15 -4.38 14.87 14.33
C SER A 15 -5.67 14.34 13.70
N ALA A 16 -6.85 14.87 14.04
CA ALA A 16 -8.12 14.36 13.54
C ALA A 16 -8.36 14.60 12.03
N ASN A 17 -7.66 15.58 11.45
CA ASN A 17 -7.86 15.98 10.06
C ASN A 17 -7.08 15.10 9.07
N SER A 18 -5.94 14.54 9.46
CA SER A 18 -5.06 13.78 8.56
C SER A 18 -5.60 12.40 8.18
N HIS A 19 -6.30 11.73 9.11
CA HIS A 19 -6.99 10.47 8.84
C HIS A 19 -8.10 10.65 7.81
N PHE A 20 -8.95 11.65 8.02
CA PHE A 20 -10.04 11.97 7.12
C PHE A 20 -9.55 12.29 5.70
N GLU A 21 -8.50 13.09 5.57
CA GLU A 21 -7.95 13.47 4.26
C GLU A 21 -7.37 12.27 3.48
N LEU A 22 -6.61 11.38 4.11
CA LEU A 22 -6.11 10.18 3.43
C LEU A 22 -7.24 9.23 3.07
N SER A 23 -8.15 8.97 4.00
CA SER A 23 -9.34 8.15 3.74
C SER A 23 -10.17 8.71 2.59
N GLU A 24 -10.37 10.03 2.52
CA GLU A 24 -11.10 10.67 1.42
C GLU A 24 -10.38 10.45 0.08
N LYS A 25 -9.06 10.70 0.01
CA LYS A 25 -8.26 10.47 -1.19
C LYS A 25 -8.33 9.02 -1.65
N LEU A 26 -8.13 8.08 -0.72
CA LEU A 26 -8.21 6.65 -1.01
C LEU A 26 -9.63 6.21 -1.41
N ASN A 27 -10.67 6.76 -0.80
CA ASN A 27 -12.07 6.40 -1.10
C ASN A 27 -12.55 6.93 -2.45
N LYS A 28 -11.98 8.03 -2.94
CA LYS A 28 -12.21 8.52 -4.32
C LYS A 28 -11.63 7.56 -5.38
N MET A 29 -10.64 6.74 -5.02
CA MET A 29 -10.04 5.75 -5.91
C MET A 29 -10.78 4.42 -5.77
N LYS A 30 -11.80 4.18 -6.61
CA LYS A 30 -12.55 2.90 -6.65
C LYS A 30 -11.76 1.81 -7.37
N SER A 31 -11.03 2.18 -8.40
CA SER A 31 -10.10 1.33 -9.13
C SER A 31 -8.90 2.13 -9.61
N LEU A 32 -7.77 1.46 -9.77
CA LEU A 32 -6.52 2.06 -10.18
C LEU A 32 -5.72 1.06 -11.01
N THR A 33 -5.16 1.50 -12.12
CA THR A 33 -4.23 0.70 -12.93
C THR A 33 -3.07 1.56 -13.37
N GLY A 34 -1.95 0.94 -13.65
CA GLY A 34 -0.77 1.63 -14.16
C GLY A 34 0.46 0.75 -14.15
N ASP A 35 1.58 1.39 -14.37
CA ASP A 35 2.89 0.77 -14.25
C ASP A 35 3.56 1.20 -12.94
N PHE A 36 4.50 0.40 -12.45
CA PHE A 36 5.33 0.77 -11.30
C PHE A 36 6.81 0.50 -11.55
N LYS A 37 7.64 1.27 -10.86
CA LYS A 37 9.05 0.99 -10.63
C LYS A 37 9.27 0.90 -9.13
N GLN A 38 9.94 -0.16 -8.70
CA GLN A 38 10.23 -0.41 -7.29
C GLN A 38 11.72 -0.58 -7.10
N LYS A 39 12.25 0.04 -6.07
CA LYS A 39 13.64 -0.08 -5.65
C LYS A 39 13.68 -0.40 -4.16
N VAL A 40 14.45 -1.40 -3.80
CA VAL A 40 14.72 -1.77 -2.41
C VAL A 40 16.16 -1.45 -2.09
N THR A 41 16.39 -0.72 -1.00
CA THR A 41 17.72 -0.43 -0.47
C THR A 41 17.83 -0.87 0.98
N ASP A 42 19.02 -1.29 1.39
CA ASP A 42 19.31 -1.56 2.80
C ASP A 42 19.45 -0.23 3.60
N GLN A 43 19.68 -0.36 4.91
CA GLN A 43 19.88 0.76 5.82
C GLN A 43 21.11 1.64 5.46
N ASN A 44 22.08 1.11 4.69
CA ASN A 44 23.28 1.83 4.26
C ASN A 44 23.11 2.46 2.87
N GLY A 45 21.94 2.26 2.23
CA GLY A 45 21.63 2.76 0.89
C GLY A 45 22.11 1.87 -0.25
N ALA A 46 22.64 0.67 0.03
CA ALA A 46 22.98 -0.29 -1.02
C ALA A 46 21.71 -0.86 -1.67
N ILE A 47 21.71 -0.93 -2.99
CA ILE A 47 20.56 -1.44 -3.75
C ILE A 47 20.50 -2.96 -3.61
N LEU A 48 19.42 -3.47 -3.02
CA LEU A 48 19.14 -4.89 -2.89
C LEU A 48 18.35 -5.42 -4.08
N GLN A 49 17.41 -4.62 -4.60
CA GLN A 49 16.53 -5.04 -5.70
C GLN A 49 16.00 -3.84 -6.47
N GLU A 50 15.88 -4.00 -7.79
CA GLU A 50 15.12 -3.11 -8.66
C GLU A 50 14.19 -3.95 -9.53
N VAL A 51 12.90 -3.65 -9.48
CA VAL A 51 11.88 -4.36 -10.24
C VAL A 51 10.90 -3.36 -10.88
N SER A 52 10.23 -3.81 -11.92
CA SER A 52 9.16 -3.04 -12.54
C SER A 52 8.05 -3.94 -13.05
N GLY A 53 6.87 -3.36 -13.20
CA GLY A 53 5.71 -4.13 -13.62
C GLY A 53 4.47 -3.29 -13.76
N GLN A 54 3.32 -3.97 -13.66
CA GLN A 54 1.99 -3.38 -13.74
C GLN A 54 1.18 -3.68 -12.51
N PHE A 55 0.26 -2.79 -12.17
CA PHE A 55 -0.66 -3.01 -11.06
C PHE A 55 -2.10 -2.71 -11.46
N PHE A 56 -3.02 -3.45 -10.83
CA PHE A 56 -4.45 -3.31 -10.99
C PHE A 56 -5.08 -3.42 -9.61
N PHE A 57 -5.80 -2.39 -9.20
CA PHE A 57 -6.50 -2.36 -7.92
C PHE A 57 -7.97 -2.08 -8.15
N LYS A 58 -8.82 -2.75 -7.38
CA LYS A 58 -10.25 -2.47 -7.30
C LYS A 58 -10.74 -2.70 -5.88
N LYS A 59 -11.41 -1.72 -5.31
CA LYS A 59 -12.00 -1.84 -3.97
C LYS A 59 -13.30 -2.66 -4.00
N PRO A 60 -13.51 -3.45 -2.93
CA PRO A 60 -12.60 -3.75 -1.83
C PRO A 60 -11.68 -4.93 -2.15
N ASN A 61 -10.44 -4.87 -1.68
CA ASN A 61 -9.49 -5.98 -1.54
C ASN A 61 -9.10 -6.76 -2.81
N LEU A 62 -9.52 -6.29 -3.99
CA LEU A 62 -9.13 -6.90 -5.25
C LEU A 62 -7.86 -6.21 -5.76
N PHE A 63 -6.82 -6.98 -6.00
CA PHE A 63 -5.61 -6.45 -6.62
C PHE A 63 -4.85 -7.52 -7.40
N LYS A 64 -4.09 -7.05 -8.39
CA LYS A 64 -3.11 -7.81 -9.12
C LYS A 64 -1.89 -6.95 -9.30
N TRP A 65 -0.76 -7.46 -8.85
CA TRP A 65 0.55 -6.82 -8.93
C TRP A 65 1.47 -7.72 -9.73
N ASP A 66 1.72 -7.35 -10.97
CA ASP A 66 2.49 -8.13 -11.93
C ASP A 66 3.93 -7.60 -11.98
N TYR A 67 4.88 -8.34 -11.45
CA TYR A 67 6.30 -8.09 -11.66
C TYR A 67 6.68 -8.62 -13.04
N LEU A 68 7.31 -7.76 -13.87
CA LEU A 68 7.64 -8.09 -15.25
C LEU A 68 9.15 -8.16 -15.48
N LYS A 69 9.94 -7.43 -14.68
CA LYS A 69 11.40 -7.36 -14.77
C LYS A 69 12.01 -7.24 -13.38
N PRO A 70 13.20 -7.83 -13.13
CA PRO A 70 13.94 -8.74 -14.03
C PRO A 70 13.30 -10.13 -14.13
N LEU A 71 12.62 -10.59 -13.09
CA LEU A 71 11.94 -11.89 -13.00
C LEU A 71 10.42 -11.68 -13.02
N LYS A 72 9.70 -12.64 -13.52
CA LYS A 72 8.24 -12.61 -13.54
C LYS A 72 7.68 -13.24 -12.28
N SER A 73 6.80 -12.53 -11.61
CA SER A 73 5.97 -13.07 -10.52
C SER A 73 4.68 -12.26 -10.41
N GLN A 74 3.69 -12.82 -9.74
CA GLN A 74 2.40 -12.16 -9.57
C GLN A 74 1.95 -12.27 -8.12
N LEU A 75 1.45 -11.16 -7.58
CA LEU A 75 0.72 -11.14 -6.33
C LEU A 75 -0.72 -10.76 -6.64
N ILE A 76 -1.66 -11.68 -6.39
CA ILE A 76 -3.05 -11.53 -6.78
C ILE A 76 -3.93 -11.70 -5.55
N SER A 77 -4.94 -10.84 -5.38
CA SER A 77 -6.01 -11.04 -4.40
C SER A 77 -7.36 -11.02 -5.09
N ASP A 78 -8.15 -12.07 -4.84
CA ASP A 78 -9.54 -12.19 -5.27
C ASP A 78 -10.55 -11.62 -4.24
N GLY A 79 -10.01 -11.02 -3.16
CA GLY A 79 -10.78 -10.46 -2.04
C GLY A 79 -10.86 -11.39 -0.82
N GLU A 80 -10.64 -12.68 -0.97
CA GLU A 80 -10.63 -13.68 0.10
C GLU A 80 -9.26 -14.35 0.27
N LEU A 81 -8.63 -14.70 -0.84
CA LEU A 81 -7.34 -15.36 -0.93
C LEU A 81 -6.28 -14.43 -1.53
N LEU A 82 -5.05 -14.68 -1.14
CA LEU A 82 -3.86 -14.08 -1.73
C LEU A 82 -3.04 -15.19 -2.39
N TYR A 83 -2.68 -14.98 -3.64
CA TYR A 83 -1.88 -15.86 -4.46
C TYR A 83 -0.54 -15.19 -4.75
N LEU A 84 0.56 -15.79 -4.30
CA LEU A 84 1.90 -15.43 -4.74
C LEU A 84 2.35 -16.48 -5.76
N TYR A 85 2.31 -16.13 -7.03
CA TYR A 85 2.64 -17.00 -8.14
C TYR A 85 4.01 -16.70 -8.71
N ASP A 86 4.86 -17.69 -8.75
CA ASP A 86 6.18 -17.66 -9.38
C ASP A 86 6.21 -18.67 -10.54
N PRO A 87 6.15 -18.22 -11.80
CA PRO A 87 6.16 -19.11 -12.95
C PRO A 87 7.51 -19.79 -13.17
N ASP A 88 8.63 -19.16 -12.77
CA ASP A 88 9.98 -19.71 -12.97
C ASP A 88 10.24 -20.86 -11.98
N LEU A 89 9.73 -20.76 -10.76
CA LEU A 89 9.74 -21.83 -9.77
C LEU A 89 8.60 -22.83 -9.96
N LYS A 90 7.66 -22.57 -10.87
CA LYS A 90 6.42 -23.34 -11.06
C LYS A 90 5.65 -23.54 -9.77
N GLN A 91 5.51 -22.48 -8.98
CA GLN A 91 4.94 -22.55 -7.64
C GLN A 91 3.90 -21.45 -7.42
N VAL A 92 2.86 -21.77 -6.66
CA VAL A 92 1.94 -20.79 -6.10
C VAL A 92 1.77 -21.01 -4.59
N VAL A 93 1.94 -19.94 -3.81
CA VAL A 93 1.61 -19.91 -2.39
C VAL A 93 0.24 -19.26 -2.23
N ILE A 94 -0.70 -19.99 -1.63
CA ILE A 94 -2.07 -19.53 -1.39
C ILE A 94 -2.25 -19.31 0.11
N SER A 95 -2.69 -18.11 0.47
CA SER A 95 -2.93 -17.73 1.86
C SER A 95 -4.29 -17.06 2.01
N GLN A 96 -4.93 -17.21 3.17
CA GLN A 96 -6.15 -16.46 3.45
C GLN A 96 -5.81 -14.99 3.71
N LEU A 97 -6.45 -14.06 3.00
CA LEU A 97 -6.19 -12.62 3.14
C LEU A 97 -6.36 -12.15 4.60
N LYS A 98 -7.34 -12.70 5.33
CA LYS A 98 -7.61 -12.40 6.74
C LYS A 98 -6.53 -12.92 7.70
N LYS A 99 -5.81 -13.98 7.33
CA LYS A 99 -4.76 -14.61 8.15
C LYS A 99 -3.39 -14.01 7.90
N ILE A 100 -3.20 -13.30 6.80
CA ILE A 100 -1.97 -12.56 6.57
C ILE A 100 -1.99 -11.40 7.56
N GLY A 101 -1.48 -11.69 8.76
CA GLY A 101 -1.43 -10.75 9.89
C GLY A 101 -0.52 -9.55 9.64
N GLY A 102 0.18 -9.53 8.54
CA GLY A 102 0.90 -8.37 8.04
C GLY A 102 0.08 -7.76 6.91
N VAL A 103 -0.44 -6.59 7.15
CA VAL A 103 -1.05 -5.80 6.11
C VAL A 103 0.01 -5.58 5.04
N SER A 104 -0.13 -6.26 3.87
CA SER A 104 0.72 -5.91 2.74
C SER A 104 0.55 -4.42 2.47
N PRO A 105 1.62 -3.66 2.21
CA PRO A 105 1.50 -2.23 1.89
C PRO A 105 0.53 -1.95 0.73
N ALA A 106 0.37 -2.89 -0.21
CA ALA A 106 -0.63 -2.81 -1.27
C ALA A 106 -2.07 -2.78 -0.70
N MET A 107 -2.32 -3.43 0.44
CA MET A 107 -3.63 -3.43 1.12
C MET A 107 -4.06 -2.04 1.56
N LEU A 108 -3.12 -1.14 1.90
CA LEU A 108 -3.43 0.26 2.21
C LEU A 108 -4.23 0.96 1.11
N LEU A 109 -3.98 0.60 -0.15
CA LEU A 109 -4.64 1.21 -1.30
C LEU A 109 -6.03 0.64 -1.57
N VAL A 110 -6.32 -0.59 -1.11
CA VAL A 110 -7.57 -1.31 -1.43
C VAL A 110 -8.48 -1.54 -0.23
N THR A 111 -7.99 -1.38 1.01
CA THR A 111 -8.83 -1.49 2.21
C THR A 111 -9.86 -0.36 2.30
N LYS A 112 -11.01 -0.64 2.91
CA LYS A 112 -12.03 0.37 3.18
C LYS A 112 -11.80 1.12 4.49
N ASP A 113 -11.26 0.41 5.48
CA ASP A 113 -11.11 0.92 6.84
C ASP A 113 -9.61 0.98 7.20
N ILE A 114 -8.96 2.03 6.70
CA ILE A 114 -7.55 2.28 6.95
C ILE A 114 -7.32 2.72 8.41
N GLU A 115 -8.31 3.37 9.02
CA GLU A 115 -8.18 3.97 10.35
C GLU A 115 -8.13 2.90 11.45
N SER A 116 -8.83 1.77 11.25
CA SER A 116 -8.77 0.65 12.19
C SER A 116 -7.41 -0.05 12.21
N LEU A 117 -6.63 0.09 11.15
CA LEU A 117 -5.37 -0.62 10.96
C LEU A 117 -4.14 0.27 11.22
N PHE A 118 -4.26 1.60 10.98
CA PHE A 118 -3.12 2.50 10.98
C PHE A 118 -3.37 3.82 11.69
N LYS A 119 -2.35 4.29 12.40
CA LYS A 119 -2.23 5.69 12.80
C LYS A 119 -1.71 6.50 11.62
N ILE A 120 -2.49 7.46 11.16
CA ILE A 120 -2.16 8.32 10.02
C ILE A 120 -1.69 9.69 10.49
N THR A 121 -0.60 10.17 9.91
CA THR A 121 -0.09 11.52 10.13
C THR A 121 0.20 12.16 8.77
N ARG A 122 -0.30 13.36 8.53
CA ARG A 122 0.01 14.13 7.33
C ARG A 122 1.30 14.91 7.55
N ILE A 123 2.19 14.84 6.57
CA ILE A 123 3.43 15.61 6.49
C ILE A 123 3.31 16.52 5.29
N ARG A 124 3.21 17.83 5.52
CA ARG A 124 3.21 18.83 4.44
C ARG A 124 4.63 19.30 4.17
N ASP A 125 5.04 19.18 2.91
CA ASP A 125 6.25 19.82 2.41
C ASP A 125 5.90 20.54 1.09
N LYS A 126 5.77 21.87 1.19
CA LYS A 126 5.43 22.78 0.07
C LYS A 126 4.15 22.35 -0.66
N GLU A 127 4.29 21.83 -1.88
CA GLU A 127 3.16 21.40 -2.74
C GLU A 127 2.92 19.88 -2.70
N ILE A 128 3.66 19.15 -1.86
CA ILE A 128 3.63 17.69 -1.83
C ILE A 128 2.95 17.21 -0.54
N ASP A 129 1.86 16.49 -0.69
CA ASP A 129 1.15 15.85 0.41
C ASP A 129 1.69 14.44 0.64
N TRP A 130 2.36 14.25 1.78
CA TRP A 130 2.75 12.95 2.27
C TRP A 130 1.87 12.51 3.43
N PHE A 131 1.48 11.26 3.43
CA PHE A 131 0.79 10.63 4.55
C PHE A 131 1.65 9.49 5.08
N LYS A 132 2.02 9.57 6.36
CA LYS A 132 2.69 8.50 7.09
C LYS A 132 1.64 7.62 7.74
N ALA A 133 1.68 6.32 7.49
CA ALA A 133 0.85 5.31 8.12
C ALA A 133 1.71 4.38 8.95
N VAL A 134 1.39 4.27 10.25
CA VAL A 134 2.06 3.37 11.20
C VAL A 134 1.03 2.35 11.67
N PRO A 135 1.32 1.03 11.59
CA PRO A 135 0.41 0.01 12.06
C PRO A 135 0.06 0.19 13.55
N HIS A 136 -1.21 -0.02 13.92
CA HIS A 136 -1.61 -0.05 15.34
C HIS A 136 -1.03 -1.27 16.07
N ASP A 137 -0.82 -2.37 15.35
CA ASP A 137 -0.22 -3.60 15.85
C ASP A 137 1.06 -3.91 15.05
N PRO A 138 2.23 -3.41 15.52
CA PRO A 138 3.50 -3.61 14.82
C PRO A 138 3.94 -5.09 14.74
N GLU A 139 3.50 -5.93 15.69
CA GLU A 139 3.87 -7.34 15.72
C GLU A 139 3.20 -8.15 14.60
N LYS A 140 2.03 -7.69 14.14
CA LYS A 140 1.31 -8.27 13.01
C LYS A 140 1.71 -7.69 11.66
N ALA A 141 2.47 -6.61 11.64
CA ALA A 141 2.93 -5.97 10.42
C ALA A 141 4.35 -6.40 10.10
N ASN A 142 4.63 -6.67 8.82
CA ASN A 142 5.98 -6.94 8.33
C ASN A 142 6.74 -5.66 7.93
N PHE A 143 6.25 -4.48 8.38
CA PHE A 143 6.87 -3.18 8.16
C PHE A 143 6.61 -2.24 9.35
N LYS A 144 7.50 -1.25 9.52
CA LYS A 144 7.41 -0.24 10.57
C LYS A 144 6.47 0.89 10.20
N GLU A 145 6.60 1.39 8.98
CA GLU A 145 5.84 2.55 8.51
C GLU A 145 5.76 2.59 6.99
N VAL A 146 4.71 3.23 6.50
CA VAL A 146 4.50 3.50 5.07
C VAL A 146 4.25 4.97 4.87
N PHE A 147 4.91 5.55 3.86
CA PHE A 147 4.65 6.89 3.39
C PHE A 147 3.93 6.82 2.04
N ILE A 148 2.85 7.55 1.90
CA ILE A 148 2.08 7.62 0.65
C ILE A 148 2.06 9.07 0.19
N ASN A 149 2.41 9.29 -1.06
CA ASN A 149 2.45 10.60 -1.67
C ASN A 149 1.39 10.77 -2.74
N PHE A 150 0.73 11.92 -2.70
CA PHE A 150 -0.19 12.35 -3.74
C PHE A 150 0.27 13.69 -4.30
N SER A 151 0.11 13.83 -5.62
CA SER A 151 0.23 15.09 -6.33
C SER A 151 -1.06 15.35 -7.10
N HIS A 152 -1.76 16.45 -6.81
CA HIS A 152 -3.05 16.78 -7.42
C HIS A 152 -4.04 15.59 -7.36
N ASP A 153 -4.24 15.02 -6.15
CA ASP A 153 -5.10 13.85 -5.87
C ASP A 153 -4.73 12.57 -6.63
N ARG A 154 -3.57 12.51 -7.28
CA ARG A 154 -3.07 11.32 -7.93
C ARG A 154 -1.96 10.69 -7.10
N LEU A 155 -2.07 9.39 -6.85
CA LEU A 155 -1.02 8.60 -6.22
C LEU A 155 0.27 8.70 -7.06
N LYS A 156 1.42 8.99 -6.42
CA LYS A 156 2.71 9.13 -7.10
C LYS A 156 3.76 8.19 -6.56
N PHE A 157 3.89 8.16 -5.24
CA PHE A 157 4.93 7.37 -4.59
C PHE A 157 4.37 6.66 -3.36
N MET A 158 4.96 5.52 -3.07
CA MET A 158 4.84 4.85 -1.78
C MET A 158 6.23 4.47 -1.32
N THR A 159 6.54 4.74 -0.06
CA THR A 159 7.79 4.31 0.57
C THR A 159 7.44 3.46 1.77
N ILE A 160 8.08 2.31 1.90
CA ILE A 160 7.87 1.35 2.98
C ILE A 160 9.19 1.18 3.71
N ILE A 161 9.16 1.25 5.03
CA ILE A 161 10.29 0.91 5.90
C ILE A 161 9.95 -0.40 6.60
N ASP A 162 10.73 -1.43 6.37
CA ASP A 162 10.52 -2.74 6.97
C ASP A 162 11.13 -2.86 8.39
N GLY A 163 10.98 -4.03 9.01
CA GLY A 163 11.50 -4.32 10.35
C GLY A 163 13.03 -4.25 10.47
N PHE A 164 13.75 -4.37 9.35
CA PHE A 164 15.22 -4.34 9.25
C PHE A 164 15.75 -2.98 8.77
N ASP A 165 14.89 -1.96 8.70
CA ASP A 165 15.19 -0.64 8.16
C ASP A 165 15.53 -0.62 6.65
N ASN A 166 15.18 -1.68 5.92
CA ASN A 166 15.23 -1.61 4.47
C ASN A 166 14.14 -0.69 3.97
N LYS A 167 14.47 0.07 2.93
CA LYS A 167 13.58 1.04 2.30
C LYS A 167 13.13 0.53 0.93
N THR A 168 11.82 0.33 0.76
CA THR A 168 11.20 0.06 -0.53
C THR A 168 10.56 1.32 -1.06
N GLU A 169 11.00 1.82 -2.19
CA GLU A 169 10.44 2.98 -2.89
C GLU A 169 9.69 2.50 -4.12
N ILE A 170 8.42 2.86 -4.24
CA ILE A 170 7.55 2.52 -5.36
C ILE A 170 7.11 3.82 -6.03
N GLN A 171 7.43 3.96 -7.31
CA GLN A 171 6.95 5.02 -8.17
C GLN A 171 5.81 4.49 -9.03
N PHE A 172 4.66 5.15 -8.97
CA PHE A 172 3.50 4.84 -9.81
C PHE A 172 3.48 5.73 -11.04
N ILE A 173 3.35 5.12 -12.21
CA ILE A 173 3.40 5.77 -13.53
C ILE A 173 2.22 5.33 -14.39
N ASN A 174 1.85 6.15 -15.38
CA ASN A 174 0.77 5.85 -16.34
C ASN A 174 -0.56 5.48 -15.67
N ILE A 175 -0.89 6.18 -14.58
CA ILE A 175 -2.06 5.86 -13.75
C ILE A 175 -3.36 6.20 -14.46
N ASN A 176 -4.26 5.22 -14.52
CA ASN A 176 -5.66 5.37 -14.87
C ASN A 176 -6.52 5.08 -13.65
N GLN A 177 -7.38 6.03 -13.29
CA GLN A 177 -8.18 5.98 -12.08
C GLN A 177 -9.67 5.83 -12.41
N ASN A 178 -10.38 5.05 -11.58
CA ASN A 178 -11.82 4.83 -11.68
C ASN A 178 -12.29 4.23 -13.02
N ILE A 179 -11.44 3.39 -13.63
CA ILE A 179 -11.81 2.61 -14.82
C ILE A 179 -12.65 1.39 -14.43
N LYS A 180 -13.46 0.93 -15.37
CA LYS A 180 -14.25 -0.29 -15.16
C LYS A 180 -13.36 -1.53 -15.34
N ILE A 181 -13.19 -2.31 -14.26
CA ILE A 181 -12.48 -3.58 -14.27
C ILE A 181 -13.46 -4.68 -13.87
N ASN A 182 -13.53 -5.77 -14.63
CA ASN A 182 -14.34 -6.94 -14.27
C ASN A 182 -13.68 -7.67 -13.09
N ASP A 183 -14.46 -8.13 -12.10
CA ASP A 183 -13.93 -8.86 -10.94
C ASP A 183 -13.27 -10.18 -11.35
N ALA A 184 -13.74 -10.82 -12.42
CA ALA A 184 -13.12 -12.02 -12.99
C ALA A 184 -11.63 -11.82 -13.38
N PHE A 185 -11.18 -10.58 -13.59
CA PHE A 185 -9.78 -10.27 -13.88
C PHE A 185 -8.86 -10.58 -12.69
N PHE A 186 -9.39 -10.58 -11.47
CA PHE A 186 -8.66 -10.86 -10.25
C PHE A 186 -8.72 -12.31 -9.78
N LEU A 187 -9.41 -13.18 -10.52
CA LEU A 187 -9.43 -14.61 -10.24
C LEU A 187 -8.12 -15.24 -10.71
N PHE A 188 -7.55 -16.07 -9.87
CA PHE A 188 -6.35 -16.85 -10.22
C PHE A 188 -6.75 -18.29 -10.53
N ASN A 189 -6.46 -18.73 -11.75
CA ASN A 189 -6.60 -20.12 -12.15
C ASN A 189 -5.21 -20.75 -12.12
N THR A 190 -5.00 -21.72 -11.25
CA THR A 190 -3.71 -22.42 -11.16
C THR A 190 -3.42 -23.14 -12.48
N PRO A 191 -2.30 -22.81 -13.17
CA PRO A 191 -1.93 -23.51 -14.38
C PRO A 191 -1.56 -24.97 -14.09
N ASP A 192 -1.63 -25.83 -15.12
CA ASP A 192 -1.22 -27.23 -14.98
C ASP A 192 0.28 -27.35 -14.64
N GLY A 193 0.59 -28.31 -13.78
CA GLY A 193 1.97 -28.61 -13.40
C GLY A 193 2.61 -27.59 -12.44
N ILE A 194 1.81 -26.78 -11.77
CA ILE A 194 2.23 -25.83 -10.73
C ILE A 194 2.12 -26.49 -9.36
N ASP A 195 3.16 -26.33 -8.56
CA ASP A 195 3.17 -26.76 -7.16
C ASP A 195 2.37 -25.79 -6.30
N VAL A 196 1.44 -26.31 -5.49
CA VAL A 196 0.51 -25.51 -4.70
C VAL A 196 0.81 -25.65 -3.22
N ILE A 197 1.27 -24.57 -2.60
CA ILE A 197 1.51 -24.47 -1.14
C ILE A 197 0.34 -23.67 -0.52
N LYS A 198 -0.29 -24.23 0.52
CA LYS A 198 -1.37 -23.57 1.28
C LYS A 198 -0.92 -23.28 2.71
N ASN A 199 -1.11 -22.00 3.14
CA ASN A 199 -0.83 -21.49 4.50
C ASN A 199 -2.12 -21.19 5.27
#